data_3c7fd5091f6ed002f1b0d0a3a81d8366
#
_entry.id   3c7fd5091f6ed002f1b0d0a3a81d8366
#
_cell.length_a   1.000
_cell.length_b   1.000
_cell.length_c   1.000
_cell.angle_alpha   90.00
_cell.angle_beta   90.00
_cell.angle_gamma   90.00
#
_symmetry.space_group_name_H-M   'P 1'
#
loop_
_entity.id
_entity.type
_entity.pdbx_description
1 polymer ?
#
loop_
_entity_poly.entity_id
_entity_poly.type
_entity_poly.pdbx_seq_one_letter_code
_entity_poly.pdbx_strand_id
1 'polypeptide(L)'
;MRRIQTLLAALALCLALTACGDADALRQENEALRQEVETLTAENAALTEENTTLAEKNQALAETREENPIDAFYGAKDSWDTTMEMNSIAAHWAKAWEAEARNAAQWLKGQLPLAEDRDIVDGYLAGTEEQIRRMDVMAVFGCADLNLPFEERMRSSGSIRSVFWSGAYQRLWRDTFYQLLSVAPEAGLTGERGYQFAFDAQAAQAALDELKP
;
A
#
# COMPACT_ATOMS: atom_id res chain seq x y z
N MET A 1 2.94 -67.45 -50.14
CA MET A 1 2.12 -66.22 -50.26
C MET A 1 1.17 -66.03 -49.07
N ARG A 2 0.39 -67.02 -48.63
CA ARG A 2 -0.53 -66.86 -47.49
C ARG A 2 0.10 -66.38 -46.17
N ARG A 3 1.30 -66.83 -45.79
CA ARG A 3 2.00 -66.43 -44.55
C ARG A 3 2.45 -65.00 -44.55
N ILE A 4 2.77 -64.42 -45.71
CA ILE A 4 3.16 -62.96 -45.79
C ILE A 4 1.95 -62.11 -45.70
N GLN A 5 0.80 -62.52 -46.20
CA GLN A 5 -0.49 -61.79 -46.06
C GLN A 5 -0.97 -61.76 -44.62
N THR A 6 -0.85 -62.85 -43.85
CA THR A 6 -1.20 -62.90 -42.45
C THR A 6 -0.28 -62.03 -41.58
N LEU A 7 1.03 -61.96 -41.88
CA LEU A 7 1.98 -61.09 -41.19
C LEU A 7 1.66 -59.58 -41.44
N LEU A 8 1.37 -59.22 -42.67
CA LEU A 8 1.02 -57.88 -43.07
C LEU A 8 -0.32 -57.45 -42.42
N ALA A 9 -1.30 -58.37 -42.35
CA ALA A 9 -2.57 -58.07 -41.67
C ALA A 9 -2.39 -57.90 -40.16
N ALA A 10 -1.56 -58.71 -39.50
CA ALA A 10 -1.24 -58.59 -38.09
C ALA A 10 -0.50 -57.28 -37.76
N LEU A 11 0.47 -56.91 -38.63
CA LEU A 11 1.20 -55.63 -38.48
C LEU A 11 0.30 -54.42 -38.67
N ALA A 12 -0.63 -54.44 -39.62
CA ALA A 12 -1.61 -53.37 -39.82
C ALA A 12 -2.59 -53.26 -38.66
N LEU A 13 -2.98 -54.40 -38.06
CA LEU A 13 -3.84 -54.40 -36.87
C LEU A 13 -3.12 -53.83 -35.63
N CYS A 14 -1.86 -54.18 -35.44
CA CYS A 14 -1.06 -53.60 -34.34
C CYS A 14 -0.85 -52.08 -34.52
N LEU A 15 -0.60 -51.60 -35.72
CA LEU A 15 -0.48 -50.18 -36.02
C LEU A 15 -1.82 -49.43 -35.83
N ALA A 16 -2.95 -50.06 -36.15
CA ALA A 16 -4.26 -49.48 -35.93
C ALA A 16 -4.61 -49.41 -34.42
N LEU A 17 -4.21 -50.38 -33.63
CA LEU A 17 -4.44 -50.40 -32.19
C LEU A 17 -3.59 -49.35 -31.43
N THR A 18 -2.35 -49.15 -31.84
CA THR A 18 -1.50 -48.07 -31.26
C THR A 18 -2.03 -46.68 -31.63
N ALA A 19 -2.48 -46.48 -32.85
CA ALA A 19 -3.05 -45.18 -33.29
C ALA A 19 -4.38 -44.87 -32.57
N CYS A 20 -5.16 -45.87 -32.19
CA CYS A 20 -6.39 -45.63 -31.39
C CYS A 20 -6.08 -45.25 -29.93
N GLY A 21 -5.03 -45.86 -29.33
CA GLY A 21 -4.62 -45.50 -27.98
C GLY A 21 -4.11 -44.07 -27.86
N ASP A 22 -3.35 -43.60 -28.84
CA ASP A 22 -2.88 -42.21 -28.89
C ASP A 22 -4.03 -41.20 -29.11
N ALA A 23 -5.05 -41.57 -29.88
CA ALA A 23 -6.22 -40.71 -30.11
C ALA A 23 -7.09 -40.53 -28.85
N ASP A 24 -7.23 -41.55 -28.02
CA ASP A 24 -7.99 -41.44 -26.77
C ASP A 24 -7.20 -40.69 -25.70
N ALA A 25 -5.88 -40.82 -25.63
CA ALA A 25 -5.04 -40.01 -24.76
C ALA A 25 -5.12 -38.51 -25.14
N LEU A 26 -5.03 -38.19 -26.43
CA LEU A 26 -5.20 -36.83 -26.93
C LEU A 26 -6.60 -36.23 -26.64
N ARG A 27 -7.64 -37.05 -26.66
CA ARG A 27 -8.98 -36.60 -26.30
C ARG A 27 -9.09 -36.28 -24.82
N GLN A 28 -8.52 -37.11 -23.95
CA GLN A 28 -8.49 -36.86 -22.52
C GLN A 28 -7.69 -35.59 -22.17
N GLU A 29 -6.54 -35.39 -22.82
CA GLU A 29 -5.74 -34.19 -22.64
C GLU A 29 -6.49 -32.95 -23.14
N ASN A 30 -7.16 -32.99 -24.28
CA ASN A 30 -8.01 -31.88 -24.76
C ASN A 30 -9.15 -31.56 -23.80
N GLU A 31 -9.79 -32.57 -23.19
CA GLU A 31 -10.86 -32.36 -22.21
C GLU A 31 -10.31 -31.71 -20.93
N ALA A 32 -9.17 -32.17 -20.44
CA ALA A 32 -8.49 -31.59 -19.30
C ALA A 32 -8.09 -30.12 -19.54
N LEU A 33 -7.52 -29.82 -20.72
CA LEU A 33 -7.16 -28.46 -21.11
C LEU A 33 -8.38 -27.54 -21.23
N ARG A 34 -9.52 -28.07 -21.73
CA ARG A 34 -10.76 -27.29 -21.76
C ARG A 34 -11.27 -26.94 -20.38
N GLN A 35 -11.23 -27.87 -19.44
CA GLN A 35 -11.61 -27.63 -18.05
C GLN A 35 -10.66 -26.62 -17.37
N GLU A 36 -9.36 -26.70 -17.65
CA GLU A 36 -8.39 -25.74 -17.16
C GLU A 36 -8.65 -24.34 -17.72
N VAL A 37 -8.93 -24.22 -19.03
CA VAL A 37 -9.30 -22.94 -19.66
C VAL A 37 -10.59 -22.36 -19.07
N GLU A 38 -11.60 -23.19 -18.80
CA GLU A 38 -12.84 -22.73 -18.13
C GLU A 38 -12.54 -22.20 -16.73
N THR A 39 -11.74 -22.91 -15.94
CA THR A 39 -11.35 -22.50 -14.59
C THR A 39 -10.57 -21.19 -14.62
N LEU A 40 -9.54 -21.09 -15.45
CA LEU A 40 -8.76 -19.86 -15.60
C LEU A 40 -9.57 -18.69 -16.11
N THR A 41 -10.58 -18.93 -16.94
CA THR A 41 -11.49 -17.89 -17.43
C THR A 41 -12.36 -17.37 -16.29
N ALA A 42 -12.86 -18.25 -15.42
CA ALA A 42 -13.64 -17.86 -14.24
C ALA A 42 -12.78 -17.10 -13.21
N GLU A 43 -11.56 -17.55 -12.96
CA GLU A 43 -10.61 -16.86 -12.08
C GLU A 43 -10.24 -15.47 -12.61
N ASN A 44 -9.99 -15.33 -13.91
CA ASN A 44 -9.72 -14.03 -14.53
C ASN A 44 -10.93 -13.08 -14.43
N ALA A 45 -12.15 -13.58 -14.56
CA ALA A 45 -13.35 -12.76 -14.37
C ALA A 45 -13.45 -12.26 -12.92
N ALA A 46 -13.23 -13.12 -11.93
CA ALA A 46 -13.25 -12.77 -10.52
C ALA A 46 -12.14 -11.74 -10.17
N LEU A 47 -10.93 -11.93 -10.65
CA LEU A 47 -9.82 -10.98 -10.46
C LEU A 47 -10.10 -9.63 -11.13
N THR A 48 -10.79 -9.62 -12.27
CA THR A 48 -11.18 -8.39 -12.96
C THR A 48 -12.19 -7.59 -12.13
N GLU A 49 -13.18 -8.28 -11.52
CA GLU A 49 -14.16 -7.67 -10.64
C GLU A 49 -13.51 -7.12 -9.37
N GLU A 50 -12.60 -7.89 -8.76
CA GLU A 50 -11.83 -7.43 -7.58
C GLU A 50 -10.98 -6.20 -7.91
N ASN A 51 -10.27 -6.20 -9.03
CA ASN A 51 -9.49 -5.04 -9.47
C ASN A 51 -10.34 -3.80 -9.71
N THR A 52 -11.54 -3.96 -10.27
CA THR A 52 -12.48 -2.85 -10.45
C THR A 52 -12.92 -2.28 -9.11
N THR A 53 -13.27 -3.14 -8.16
CA THR A 53 -13.67 -2.74 -6.80
C THR A 53 -12.52 -2.02 -6.08
N LEU A 54 -11.28 -2.51 -6.22
CA LEU A 54 -10.10 -1.86 -5.65
C LEU A 54 -9.82 -0.50 -6.29
N ALA A 55 -10.02 -0.37 -7.60
CA ALA A 55 -9.86 0.91 -8.30
C ALA A 55 -10.89 1.95 -7.82
N GLU A 56 -12.15 1.56 -7.65
CA GLU A 56 -13.20 2.43 -7.10
C GLU A 56 -12.89 2.86 -5.66
N LYS A 57 -12.46 1.93 -4.80
CA LYS A 57 -12.04 2.25 -3.44
C LYS A 57 -10.84 3.21 -3.43
N ASN A 58 -9.86 2.99 -4.30
CA ASN A 58 -8.70 3.86 -4.41
C ASN A 58 -9.07 5.26 -4.89
N GLN A 59 -10.02 5.37 -5.83
CA GLN A 59 -10.53 6.65 -6.30
C GLN A 59 -11.26 7.40 -5.17
N ALA A 60 -12.16 6.73 -4.44
CA ALA A 60 -12.86 7.32 -3.30
C ALA A 60 -11.89 7.79 -2.21
N LEU A 61 -10.84 7.00 -1.94
CA LEU A 61 -9.78 7.39 -1.01
C LEU A 61 -8.97 8.60 -1.53
N ALA A 62 -8.70 8.67 -2.83
CA ALA A 62 -7.99 9.81 -3.44
C ALA A 62 -8.81 11.10 -3.32
N GLU A 63 -10.11 11.04 -3.64
CA GLU A 63 -11.04 12.16 -3.49
C GLU A 63 -11.10 12.66 -2.03
N THR A 64 -11.19 11.75 -1.06
CA THR A 64 -11.13 12.11 0.37
C THR A 64 -9.78 12.71 0.78
N ARG A 65 -8.68 12.30 0.12
CA ARG A 65 -7.33 12.85 0.37
C ARG A 65 -7.13 14.26 -0.13
N GLU A 66 -7.76 14.63 -1.26
CA GLU A 66 -7.67 15.99 -1.83
C GLU A 66 -8.40 17.03 -0.97
N GLU A 67 -9.42 16.63 -0.23
CA GLU A 67 -10.23 17.54 0.60
C GLU A 67 -9.73 17.67 2.04
N ASN A 68 -8.70 16.93 2.47
CA ASN A 68 -8.24 17.01 3.84
C ASN A 68 -7.59 18.38 4.16
N PRO A 69 -7.87 18.97 5.33
CA PRO A 69 -7.46 20.32 5.66
C PRO A 69 -5.93 20.46 5.83
N ILE A 70 -5.22 19.40 6.19
CA ILE A 70 -3.77 19.42 6.39
C ILE A 70 -3.07 19.57 5.05
N ASP A 71 -3.36 18.68 4.08
CA ASP A 71 -2.71 18.74 2.76
C ASP A 71 -3.18 19.99 1.99
N ALA A 72 -4.42 20.43 2.14
CA ALA A 72 -4.91 21.67 1.56
C ALA A 72 -4.13 22.88 2.11
N PHE A 73 -3.87 22.93 3.41
CA PHE A 73 -3.11 24.04 4.04
C PHE A 73 -1.65 24.06 3.62
N TYR A 74 -0.93 22.92 3.77
CA TYR A 74 0.50 22.85 3.50
C TYR A 74 0.80 22.75 2.00
N GLY A 75 -0.07 22.11 1.21
CA GLY A 75 0.06 22.04 -0.25
C GLY A 75 -0.08 23.40 -0.95
N ALA A 76 -0.79 24.35 -0.34
CA ALA A 76 -0.88 25.72 -0.83
C ALA A 76 0.40 26.57 -0.58
N LYS A 77 1.41 26.04 0.11
CA LYS A 77 2.67 26.71 0.41
C LYS A 77 3.72 26.44 -0.67
N ASP A 78 3.43 26.82 -1.91
CA ASP A 78 4.23 26.45 -3.10
C ASP A 78 5.56 27.21 -3.25
N SER A 79 5.82 28.28 -2.49
CA SER A 79 7.02 29.10 -2.61
C SER A 79 7.89 29.02 -1.36
N TRP A 80 9.11 28.54 -1.52
CA TRP A 80 10.10 28.38 -0.48
C TRP A 80 11.37 29.10 -0.89
N ASP A 81 11.67 30.17 -0.21
CA ASP A 81 12.81 31.02 -0.58
C ASP A 81 14.14 30.40 -0.10
N THR A 82 14.10 29.51 0.90
CA THR A 82 15.31 28.89 1.46
C THR A 82 15.13 27.42 1.78
N THR A 83 16.21 26.64 1.77
CA THR A 83 16.22 25.23 2.23
C THR A 83 15.80 25.11 3.69
N MET A 84 16.08 26.10 4.52
CA MET A 84 15.68 26.11 5.94
C MET A 84 14.17 26.22 6.08
N GLU A 85 13.54 27.11 5.33
CA GLU A 85 12.07 27.28 5.29
C GLU A 85 11.39 26.01 4.80
N MET A 86 11.89 25.42 3.70
CA MET A 86 11.42 24.15 3.17
C MET A 86 11.47 23.04 4.24
N ASN A 87 12.58 22.89 4.96
CA ASN A 87 12.72 21.92 6.02
C ASN A 87 11.73 22.15 7.17
N SER A 88 11.52 23.42 7.54
CA SER A 88 10.62 23.78 8.63
C SER A 88 9.16 23.48 8.26
N ILE A 89 8.71 23.85 7.06
CA ILE A 89 7.35 23.56 6.58
C ILE A 89 7.15 22.04 6.48
N ALA A 90 8.10 21.30 5.90
CA ALA A 90 8.01 19.84 5.81
C ALA A 90 7.93 19.17 7.20
N ALA A 91 8.67 19.67 8.17
CA ALA A 91 8.62 19.17 9.54
C ALA A 91 7.27 19.46 10.23
N HIS A 92 6.72 20.67 10.04
CA HIS A 92 5.39 21.02 10.59
C HIS A 92 4.27 20.22 9.94
N TRP A 93 4.34 20.02 8.63
CA TRP A 93 3.40 19.16 7.91
C TRP A 93 3.41 17.72 8.44
N ALA A 94 4.62 17.16 8.62
CA ALA A 94 4.79 15.82 9.18
C ALA A 94 4.22 15.71 10.61
N LYS A 95 4.46 16.73 11.47
CA LYS A 95 3.91 16.78 12.82
C LYS A 95 2.38 16.94 12.84
N ALA A 96 1.81 17.67 11.89
CA ALA A 96 0.36 17.80 11.77
C ALA A 96 -0.28 16.44 11.49
N TRP A 97 0.29 15.64 10.58
CA TRP A 97 -0.18 14.29 10.33
C TRP A 97 0.03 13.33 11.51
N GLU A 98 1.14 13.46 12.25
CA GLU A 98 1.33 12.71 13.49
C GLU A 98 0.23 13.00 14.51
N ALA A 99 -0.03 14.27 14.75
CA ALA A 99 -1.06 14.68 15.69
C ALA A 99 -2.45 14.17 15.27
N GLU A 100 -2.77 14.26 13.98
CA GLU A 100 -4.05 13.82 13.45
C GLU A 100 -4.21 12.29 13.52
N ALA A 101 -3.17 11.51 13.21
CA ALA A 101 -3.19 10.07 13.37
C ALA A 101 -3.41 9.65 14.84
N ARG A 102 -2.79 10.34 15.79
CA ARG A 102 -3.01 10.12 17.23
C ARG A 102 -4.43 10.48 17.67
N ASN A 103 -4.99 11.57 17.13
CA ASN A 103 -6.38 11.96 17.39
C ASN A 103 -7.35 10.92 16.82
N ALA A 104 -7.12 10.42 15.60
CA ALA A 104 -7.91 9.35 14.99
C ALA A 104 -7.86 8.06 15.81
N ALA A 105 -6.67 7.66 16.30
CA ALA A 105 -6.53 6.52 17.18
C ALA A 105 -7.30 6.70 18.49
N GLN A 106 -7.25 7.87 19.07
CA GLN A 106 -7.99 8.18 20.31
C GLN A 106 -9.50 8.16 20.08
N TRP A 107 -9.96 8.71 18.96
CA TRP A 107 -11.36 8.65 18.55
C TRP A 107 -11.81 7.19 18.34
N LEU A 108 -11.03 6.38 17.60
CA LEU A 108 -11.33 4.97 17.36
C LEU A 108 -11.41 4.19 18.68
N LYS A 109 -10.44 4.37 19.57
CA LYS A 109 -10.43 3.72 20.89
C LYS A 109 -11.67 4.09 21.72
N GLY A 110 -12.18 5.31 21.58
CA GLY A 110 -13.43 5.73 22.20
C GLY A 110 -14.69 5.02 21.69
N GLN A 111 -14.62 4.46 20.47
CA GLN A 111 -15.71 3.68 19.87
C GLN A 111 -15.63 2.18 20.20
N LEU A 112 -14.45 1.68 20.58
CA LEU A 112 -14.20 0.26 20.81
C LEU A 112 -14.59 -0.13 22.24
N PRO A 113 -15.53 -1.11 22.43
CA PRO A 113 -16.01 -1.49 23.74
C PRO A 113 -14.98 -2.30 24.55
N LEU A 114 -14.18 -3.14 23.87
CA LEU A 114 -13.24 -4.05 24.51
C LEU A 114 -11.87 -3.40 24.73
N ALA A 115 -11.25 -3.67 25.86
CA ALA A 115 -9.91 -3.18 26.17
C ALA A 115 -8.85 -3.78 25.22
N GLU A 116 -9.00 -5.05 24.88
CA GLU A 116 -8.12 -5.79 23.98
C GLU A 116 -8.03 -5.12 22.59
N ASP A 117 -9.18 -4.67 22.06
CA ASP A 117 -9.20 -3.96 20.77
C ASP A 117 -8.49 -2.60 20.84
N ARG A 118 -8.63 -1.89 21.97
CA ARG A 118 -7.90 -0.63 22.23
C ARG A 118 -6.40 -0.83 22.31
N ASP A 119 -5.96 -1.94 22.91
CA ASP A 119 -4.54 -2.31 22.98
C ASP A 119 -3.97 -2.62 21.58
N ILE A 120 -4.78 -3.18 20.67
CA ILE A 120 -4.38 -3.38 19.26
C ILE A 120 -4.11 -2.04 18.57
N VAL A 121 -4.97 -1.03 18.79
CA VAL A 121 -4.76 0.33 18.25
C VAL A 121 -3.47 0.96 18.79
N ASP A 122 -3.22 0.82 20.09
CA ASP A 122 -1.98 1.33 20.70
C ASP A 122 -0.74 0.60 20.16
N GLY A 123 -0.83 -0.73 19.98
CA GLY A 123 0.22 -1.53 19.35
C GLY A 123 0.50 -1.12 17.90
N TYR A 124 -0.54 -0.75 17.14
CA TYR A 124 -0.39 -0.25 15.78
C TYR A 124 0.36 1.08 15.73
N LEU A 125 0.01 2.04 16.61
CA LEU A 125 0.74 3.31 16.73
C LEU A 125 2.20 3.09 17.13
N ALA A 126 2.46 2.22 18.10
CA ALA A 126 3.82 1.88 18.53
C ALA A 126 4.63 1.26 17.38
N GLY A 127 4.01 0.42 16.55
CA GLY A 127 4.61 -0.13 15.34
C GLY A 127 4.99 0.96 14.33
N THR A 128 4.12 1.95 14.13
CA THR A 128 4.39 3.12 13.27
C THR A 128 5.60 3.91 13.79
N GLU A 129 5.67 4.20 15.08
CA GLU A 129 6.80 4.90 15.71
C GLU A 129 8.11 4.14 15.56
N GLU A 130 8.10 2.82 15.71
CA GLU A 130 9.27 1.99 15.52
C GLU A 130 9.72 1.98 14.05
N GLN A 131 8.78 1.95 13.11
CA GLN A 131 9.08 2.05 11.68
C GLN A 131 9.74 3.39 11.37
N ILE A 132 9.25 4.49 11.93
CA ILE A 132 9.84 5.84 11.77
C ILE A 132 11.29 5.87 12.25
N ARG A 133 11.59 5.32 13.43
CA ARG A 133 12.96 5.24 13.94
C ARG A 133 13.90 4.51 13.00
N ARG A 134 13.41 3.46 12.32
CA ARG A 134 14.19 2.73 11.31
C ARG A 134 14.34 3.52 10.01
N MET A 135 13.35 4.31 9.64
CA MET A 135 13.40 5.13 8.42
C MET A 135 14.40 6.28 8.51
N ASP A 136 14.68 6.80 9.69
CA ASP A 136 15.75 7.83 9.87
C ASP A 136 17.10 7.32 9.35
N VAL A 137 17.41 6.05 9.60
CA VAL A 137 18.60 5.39 9.04
C VAL A 137 18.50 5.28 7.51
N MET A 138 17.32 4.92 6.96
CA MET A 138 17.14 4.75 5.52
C MET A 138 17.17 6.07 4.74
N ALA A 139 16.81 7.20 5.35
CA ALA A 139 16.86 8.52 4.72
C ALA A 139 18.28 8.90 4.25
N VAL A 140 19.30 8.34 4.87
CA VAL A 140 20.71 8.54 4.47
C VAL A 140 21.01 7.96 3.10
N PHE A 141 20.34 6.87 2.71
CA PHE A 141 20.57 6.24 1.40
C PHE A 141 20.07 7.09 0.22
N GLY A 142 19.09 7.98 0.46
CA GLY A 142 18.54 8.86 -0.58
C GLY A 142 19.39 10.10 -0.90
N CYS A 143 20.38 10.44 -0.05
CA CYS A 143 21.05 11.73 -0.14
C CYS A 143 22.59 11.68 0.09
N ALA A 144 23.19 10.50 0.15
CA ALA A 144 24.62 10.34 0.39
C ALA A 144 25.30 9.41 -0.61
N ASP A 145 26.62 9.59 -0.82
CA ASP A 145 27.43 8.67 -1.62
C ASP A 145 27.50 7.29 -0.94
N LEU A 146 26.94 6.28 -1.58
CA LEU A 146 26.89 4.91 -1.06
C LEU A 146 28.27 4.23 -0.98
N ASN A 147 29.31 4.79 -1.60
CA ASN A 147 30.68 4.30 -1.52
C ASN A 147 31.38 4.70 -0.20
N LEU A 148 30.80 5.64 0.55
CA LEU A 148 31.32 6.07 1.83
C LEU A 148 30.86 5.16 2.97
N PRO A 149 31.67 4.99 4.06
CA PRO A 149 31.22 4.35 5.29
C PRO A 149 29.96 5.03 5.85
N PHE A 150 29.11 4.29 6.55
CA PHE A 150 27.83 4.80 7.07
C PHE A 150 27.98 6.08 7.90
N GLU A 151 28.96 6.14 8.79
CA GLU A 151 29.26 7.31 9.63
C GLU A 151 29.61 8.57 8.82
N GLU A 152 30.33 8.39 7.71
CA GLU A 152 30.67 9.49 6.80
C GLU A 152 29.47 9.92 5.98
N ARG A 153 28.62 8.98 5.54
CA ARG A 153 27.34 9.27 4.89
C ARG A 153 26.43 10.11 5.76
N MET A 154 26.32 9.75 7.04
CA MET A 154 25.52 10.52 8.01
C MET A 154 25.99 11.96 8.14
N ARG A 155 27.30 12.20 8.11
CA ARG A 155 27.87 13.55 8.19
C ARG A 155 27.74 14.34 6.89
N SER A 156 27.86 13.67 5.75
CA SER A 156 27.88 14.30 4.41
C SER A 156 26.50 14.51 3.80
N SER A 157 25.44 13.90 4.34
CA SER A 157 24.10 13.97 3.77
C SER A 157 23.44 15.36 3.79
N GLY A 158 23.99 16.30 4.56
CA GLY A 158 23.59 17.71 4.55
C GLY A 158 22.14 17.98 4.96
N SER A 159 21.66 19.20 4.68
CA SER A 159 20.32 19.66 5.05
C SER A 159 19.20 19.00 4.23
N ILE A 160 19.50 18.44 3.08
CA ILE A 160 18.48 17.77 2.23
C ILE A 160 17.94 16.47 2.87
N ARG A 161 18.74 15.83 3.74
CA ARG A 161 18.31 14.65 4.50
C ARG A 161 17.05 14.92 5.32
N SER A 162 16.97 16.10 5.94
CA SER A 162 15.80 16.46 6.76
C SER A 162 14.53 16.59 5.94
N VAL A 163 14.61 17.05 4.68
CA VAL A 163 13.46 17.10 3.77
C VAL A 163 13.00 15.69 3.41
N PHE A 164 13.89 14.80 3.01
CA PHE A 164 13.55 13.42 2.71
C PHE A 164 12.94 12.70 3.91
N TRP A 165 13.54 12.90 5.08
CA TRP A 165 13.04 12.32 6.31
C TRP A 165 11.65 12.84 6.66
N SER A 166 11.44 14.16 6.62
CA SER A 166 10.12 14.76 6.90
C SER A 166 9.05 14.30 5.92
N GLY A 167 9.38 14.17 4.63
CA GLY A 167 8.44 13.67 3.63
C GLY A 167 8.10 12.18 3.83
N ALA A 168 9.04 11.36 4.27
CA ALA A 168 8.80 9.96 4.59
C ALA A 168 7.96 9.82 5.88
N TYR A 169 8.28 10.61 6.90
CA TYR A 169 7.56 10.70 8.16
C TYR A 169 6.10 11.12 7.95
N GLN A 170 5.87 12.19 7.17
CA GLN A 170 4.56 12.67 6.79
C GLN A 170 3.72 11.57 6.12
N ARG A 171 4.28 10.89 5.10
CA ARG A 171 3.58 9.80 4.39
C ARG A 171 3.17 8.69 5.34
N LEU A 172 4.07 8.26 6.23
CA LEU A 172 3.80 7.15 7.14
C LEU A 172 2.67 7.48 8.12
N TRP A 173 2.68 8.68 8.73
CA TRP A 173 1.62 9.11 9.63
C TRP A 173 0.30 9.34 8.91
N ARG A 174 0.33 9.90 7.70
CA ARG A 174 -0.83 10.04 6.84
C ARG A 174 -1.47 8.69 6.51
N ASP A 175 -0.65 7.71 6.10
CA ASP A 175 -1.13 6.37 5.82
C ASP A 175 -1.67 5.68 7.09
N THR A 176 -1.01 5.86 8.23
CA THR A 176 -1.51 5.38 9.54
C THR A 176 -2.88 5.97 9.87
N PHE A 177 -3.06 7.28 9.67
CA PHE A 177 -4.35 7.96 9.87
C PHE A 177 -5.47 7.32 9.04
N TYR A 178 -5.26 7.17 7.73
CA TYR A 178 -6.27 6.59 6.85
C TYR A 178 -6.53 5.11 7.15
N GLN A 179 -5.52 4.35 7.55
CA GLN A 179 -5.70 2.96 7.97
C GLN A 179 -6.58 2.87 9.24
N LEU A 180 -6.34 3.71 10.22
CA LEU A 180 -7.18 3.76 11.43
C LEU A 180 -8.64 4.08 11.10
N LEU A 181 -8.88 5.03 10.18
CA LEU A 181 -10.24 5.37 9.77
C LEU A 181 -10.90 4.28 8.93
N SER A 182 -10.14 3.51 8.14
CA SER A 182 -10.69 2.44 7.31
C SER A 182 -11.24 1.26 8.12
N VAL A 183 -10.75 1.06 9.33
CA VAL A 183 -11.23 0.00 10.24
C VAL A 183 -12.63 0.32 10.80
N ALA A 184 -12.96 1.58 10.99
CA ALA A 184 -14.22 1.98 11.64
C ALA A 184 -15.49 1.47 10.91
N PRO A 185 -15.65 1.58 9.58
CA PRO A 185 -16.79 1.02 8.87
C PRO A 185 -16.86 -0.51 8.94
N GLU A 186 -15.70 -1.18 8.83
CA GLU A 186 -15.62 -2.65 8.88
C GLU A 186 -15.99 -3.20 10.26
N ALA A 187 -15.70 -2.44 11.30
CA ALA A 187 -16.10 -2.76 12.68
C ALA A 187 -17.57 -2.37 12.99
N GLY A 188 -18.34 -1.88 12.03
CA GLY A 188 -19.72 -1.44 12.22
C GLY A 188 -19.84 -0.15 13.04
N LEU A 189 -18.76 0.62 13.19
CA LEU A 189 -18.69 1.87 13.94
C LEU A 189 -19.20 3.09 13.13
N THR A 190 -20.05 2.86 12.14
CA THR A 190 -20.70 3.89 11.31
C THR A 190 -21.81 4.60 12.08
N GLY A 191 -21.47 5.16 13.24
CA GLY A 191 -22.39 6.04 13.98
C GLY A 191 -22.48 7.43 13.32
N GLU A 192 -23.53 8.19 13.65
CA GLU A 192 -23.81 9.56 13.16
C GLU A 192 -22.67 10.57 13.39
N ARG A 193 -21.58 10.17 14.05
CA ARG A 193 -20.41 11.00 14.33
C ARG A 193 -19.16 10.40 13.69
N GLY A 194 -19.02 10.63 12.39
CA GLY A 194 -17.75 10.38 11.69
C GLY A 194 -16.59 11.15 12.36
N TYR A 195 -15.36 10.69 12.10
CA TYR A 195 -14.17 11.43 12.53
C TYR A 195 -14.18 12.84 11.96
N GLN A 196 -13.85 13.83 12.80
CA GLN A 196 -13.64 15.21 12.39
C GLN A 196 -12.18 15.58 12.59
N PHE A 197 -11.56 16.19 11.59
CA PHE A 197 -10.19 16.67 11.69
C PHE A 197 -10.04 17.64 12.86
N ALA A 198 -9.02 17.41 13.68
CA ALA A 198 -8.67 18.29 14.80
C ALA A 198 -7.67 19.38 14.37
N PHE A 199 -7.16 19.32 13.13
CA PHE A 199 -6.19 20.25 12.58
C PHE A 199 -6.70 21.70 12.59
N ASP A 200 -5.92 22.59 13.18
CA ASP A 200 -6.18 24.03 13.24
C ASP A 200 -5.22 24.79 12.30
N ALA A 201 -5.75 25.25 11.16
CA ALA A 201 -4.99 25.98 10.15
C ALA A 201 -4.47 27.35 10.67
N GLN A 202 -5.18 27.99 11.62
CA GLN A 202 -4.74 29.27 12.17
C GLN A 202 -3.56 29.08 13.12
N ALA A 203 -3.62 28.06 13.98
CA ALA A 203 -2.49 27.71 14.84
C ALA A 203 -1.27 27.26 14.01
N ALA A 204 -1.49 26.49 12.95
CA ALA A 204 -0.42 26.09 12.03
C ALA A 204 0.22 27.30 11.33
N GLN A 205 -0.58 28.27 10.87
CA GLN A 205 -0.07 29.51 10.26
C GLN A 205 0.75 30.33 11.26
N ALA A 206 0.27 30.51 12.49
CA ALA A 206 0.99 31.24 13.53
C ALA A 206 2.36 30.60 13.81
N ALA A 207 2.42 29.26 13.89
CA ALA A 207 3.69 28.53 14.08
C ALA A 207 4.66 28.72 12.91
N LEU A 208 4.16 28.81 11.68
CA LEU A 208 5.01 29.08 10.51
C LEU A 208 5.49 30.55 10.46
N ASP A 209 4.67 31.50 10.92
CA ASP A 209 5.04 32.93 10.96
C ASP A 209 6.13 33.22 12.01
N GLU A 210 6.19 32.45 13.10
CA GLU A 210 7.29 32.51 14.08
C GLU A 210 8.65 32.08 13.51
N LEU A 211 8.67 31.35 12.39
CA LEU A 211 9.90 30.89 11.74
C LEU A 211 10.51 31.94 10.78
N LYS A 212 9.76 32.99 10.46
CA LYS A 212 10.26 34.07 9.61
C LYS A 212 11.21 34.93 10.42
N PRO A 213 12.41 35.23 9.89
CA PRO A 213 13.43 36.01 10.57
C PRO A 213 12.99 37.47 10.80
#